data_79a33a4294d8e896a502b6a5d9b8377b
#
_entry.id   79a33a4294d8e896a502b6a5d9b8377b
#
_cell.length_a   1.000
_cell.length_b   1.000
_cell.length_c   1.000
_cell.angle_alpha   90.00
_cell.angle_beta   90.00
_cell.angle_gamma   90.00
#
_symmetry.space_group_name_H-M   'P 1'
#
loop_
_entity.id
_entity.type
_entity.pdbx_description
1 polymer ?
#
loop_
_entity_poly.entity_id
_entity_poly.type
_entity_poly.pdbx_seq_one_letter_code
_entity_poly.pdbx_strand_id
1 'polypeptide(L)' 'MASEMRQDDYVYRSQVNVAIDQLRLALETGDTGERIRLLNGALANTGNAIGQLAQFNKDGTVRPPRE' A
#
# COMPACT_ATOMS: atom_id res chain seq x y z
N MET A 1 4.76 26.58 6.62
CA MET A 1 3.67 26.22 5.74
C MET A 1 3.48 24.73 5.70
N ALA A 2 2.30 24.30 5.93
CA ALA A 2 2.04 22.88 5.84
C ALA A 2 2.19 22.45 4.39
N SER A 3 2.97 21.45 4.17
CA SER A 3 3.06 20.90 2.83
C SER A 3 1.78 20.12 2.57
N GLU A 4 1.20 20.37 1.42
CA GLU A 4 0.05 19.63 1.02
C GLU A 4 0.47 18.23 0.65
N MET A 5 -0.35 17.27 1.05
CA MET A 5 -0.11 15.90 0.68
C MET A 5 -0.35 15.74 -0.81
N ARG A 6 0.60 15.16 -1.50
CA ARG A 6 0.49 14.94 -2.93
C ARG A 6 -0.50 13.82 -3.18
N GLN A 7 -1.10 13.84 -4.36
CA GLN A 7 -2.10 12.83 -4.69
C GLN A 7 -1.53 11.41 -4.63
N ASP A 8 -0.28 11.24 -5.05
CA ASP A 8 0.37 9.95 -4.97
C ASP A 8 0.53 9.48 -3.53
N ASP A 9 0.73 10.42 -2.58
CA ASP A 9 0.81 10.07 -1.17
C ASP A 9 -0.52 9.52 -0.67
N TYR A 10 -1.64 10.06 -1.14
CA TYR A 10 -2.94 9.53 -0.76
C TYR A 10 -3.14 8.11 -1.25
N VAL A 11 -2.74 7.84 -2.49
CA VAL A 11 -2.91 6.52 -3.07
C VAL A 11 -2.09 5.49 -2.28
N TYR A 12 -0.83 5.79 -2.04
CA TYR A 12 0.04 4.91 -1.28
C TYR A 12 -0.51 4.68 0.13
N ARG A 13 -0.92 5.75 0.81
CA ARG A 13 -1.45 5.63 2.16
C ARG A 13 -2.74 4.83 2.21
N SER A 14 -3.60 5.03 1.22
CA SER A 14 -4.84 4.30 1.14
C SER A 14 -4.56 2.79 1.02
N GLN A 15 -3.61 2.42 0.19
CA GLN A 15 -3.26 1.01 0.01
C GLN A 15 -2.65 0.41 1.26
N VAL A 16 -1.82 1.18 1.96
CA VAL A 16 -1.23 0.72 3.20
C VAL A 16 -2.31 0.55 4.26
N ASN A 17 -3.25 1.49 4.35
CA ASN A 17 -4.33 1.39 5.34
C ASN A 17 -5.21 0.18 5.09
N VAL A 18 -5.51 -0.11 3.82
CA VAL A 18 -6.28 -1.32 3.50
C VAL A 18 -5.50 -2.56 3.90
N ALA A 19 -4.20 -2.59 3.64
CA ALA A 19 -3.37 -3.72 4.03
C ALA A 19 -3.36 -3.91 5.55
N ILE A 20 -3.29 -2.82 6.31
CA ILE A 20 -3.31 -2.88 7.77
C ILE A 20 -4.63 -3.48 8.24
N ASP A 21 -5.75 -3.03 7.66
CA ASP A 21 -7.06 -3.56 8.05
C ASP A 21 -7.16 -5.05 7.72
N GLN A 22 -6.65 -5.46 6.57
CA GLN A 22 -6.68 -6.86 6.19
C GLN A 22 -5.84 -7.71 7.12
N LEU A 23 -4.66 -7.21 7.51
CA LEU A 23 -3.80 -7.91 8.46
C LEU A 23 -4.47 -8.04 9.83
N ARG A 24 -5.13 -6.97 10.26
CA ARG A 24 -5.84 -6.99 11.54
C ARG A 24 -6.96 -8.01 11.53
N LEU A 25 -7.74 -8.02 10.45
CA LEU A 25 -8.82 -8.99 10.31
C LEU A 25 -8.30 -10.41 10.25
N ALA A 26 -7.13 -10.62 9.62
CA ALA A 26 -6.53 -11.94 9.55
C ALA A 26 -6.16 -12.46 10.94
N LEU A 27 -5.80 -11.56 11.85
CA LEU A 27 -5.52 -11.95 13.23
C LEU A 27 -6.78 -12.29 14.01
N GLU A 28 -7.90 -11.69 13.64
CA GLU A 28 -9.16 -11.84 14.38
C GLU A 28 -10.00 -13.01 13.92
N THR A 29 -9.90 -13.38 12.64
CA THR A 29 -10.72 -14.47 12.13
C THR A 29 -10.18 -15.82 12.56
N GLY A 30 -11.09 -16.77 12.83
CA GLY A 30 -10.70 -18.12 13.13
C GLY A 30 -10.66 -19.05 11.93
N ASP A 31 -11.02 -18.54 10.75
CA ASP A 31 -11.13 -19.34 9.55
C ASP A 31 -9.86 -19.27 8.72
N THR A 32 -9.24 -20.44 8.47
CA THR A 32 -7.96 -20.47 7.76
C THR A 32 -8.09 -19.99 6.32
N GLY A 33 -9.18 -20.34 5.63
CA GLY A 33 -9.38 -19.86 4.26
C GLY A 33 -9.49 -18.35 4.22
N GLU A 34 -10.18 -17.76 5.17
CA GLU A 34 -10.32 -16.31 5.28
C GLU A 34 -8.96 -15.67 5.58
N ARG A 35 -8.19 -16.29 6.47
CA ARG A 35 -6.84 -15.78 6.77
C ARG A 35 -5.99 -15.71 5.52
N ILE A 36 -5.99 -16.77 4.73
CA ILE A 36 -5.19 -16.81 3.51
C ILE A 36 -5.62 -15.71 2.56
N ARG A 37 -6.94 -15.52 2.39
CA ARG A 37 -7.45 -14.50 1.50
C ARG A 37 -7.06 -13.12 1.97
N LEU A 38 -7.17 -12.85 3.25
CA LEU A 38 -6.82 -11.55 3.82
C LEU A 38 -5.33 -11.28 3.70
N LEU A 39 -4.49 -12.29 3.95
CA LEU A 39 -3.05 -12.13 3.84
C LEU A 39 -2.64 -11.88 2.39
N ASN A 40 -3.27 -12.57 1.44
CA ASN A 40 -2.99 -12.32 0.03
C ASN A 40 -3.42 -10.92 -0.38
N GLY A 41 -4.55 -10.45 0.13
CA GLY A 41 -4.99 -9.09 -0.15
C GLY A 41 -4.03 -8.06 0.42
N ALA A 42 -3.56 -8.27 1.65
CA ALA A 42 -2.60 -7.37 2.28
C ALA A 42 -1.29 -7.34 1.50
N LEU A 43 -0.83 -8.50 1.04
CA LEU A 43 0.39 -8.58 0.25
C LEU A 43 0.24 -7.81 -1.05
N ALA A 44 -0.90 -7.96 -1.74
CA ALA A 44 -1.14 -7.26 -2.99
C ALA A 44 -1.18 -5.74 -2.78
N ASN A 45 -1.86 -5.28 -1.73
CA ASN A 45 -1.94 -3.85 -1.45
C ASN A 45 -0.59 -3.29 -1.07
N THR A 46 0.20 -4.04 -0.31
CA THR A 46 1.56 -3.63 0.04
C THR A 46 2.43 -3.54 -1.21
N GLY A 47 2.32 -4.52 -2.11
CA GLY A 47 3.04 -4.49 -3.37
C GLY A 47 2.67 -3.27 -4.20
N ASN A 48 1.39 -2.93 -4.25
CA ASN A 48 0.93 -1.75 -4.98
C ASN A 48 1.50 -0.48 -4.35
N ALA A 49 1.55 -0.41 -3.03
CA ALA A 49 2.12 0.75 -2.35
C ALA A 49 3.60 0.90 -2.68
N ILE A 50 4.34 -0.21 -2.70
CA ILE A 50 5.74 -0.19 -3.09
C ILE A 50 5.88 0.33 -4.52
N GLY A 51 5.02 -0.14 -5.43
CA GLY A 51 5.03 0.31 -6.81
C GLY A 51 4.80 1.81 -6.94
N GLN A 52 3.89 2.34 -6.14
CA GLN A 52 3.64 3.78 -6.14
C GLN A 52 4.88 4.55 -5.68
N LEU A 53 5.49 4.12 -4.59
CA LEU A 53 6.67 4.80 -4.06
C LEU A 53 7.87 4.66 -5.00
N ALA A 54 7.99 3.53 -5.67
CA ALA A 54 9.11 3.28 -6.57
C ALA A 54 9.09 4.17 -7.81
N GLN A 55 7.96 4.82 -8.09
CA GLN A 55 7.88 5.75 -9.22
C GLN A 55 8.51 7.10 -8.91
N PHE A 56 8.91 7.32 -7.66
CA PHE A 56 9.41 8.64 -7.24
C PHE A 56 10.84 8.54 -6.78
N ASN A 57 11.58 9.62 -7.03
CA ASN A 57 12.92 9.80 -6.49
C ASN A 57 12.80 10.20 -5.01
N LYS A 58 13.93 10.19 -4.32
CA LYS A 58 13.95 10.56 -2.90
C LYS A 58 13.44 11.98 -2.66
N ASP A 59 13.61 12.85 -3.64
CA ASP A 59 13.15 14.24 -3.53
C ASP A 59 11.68 14.42 -3.92
N GLY A 60 11.00 13.32 -4.28
CA GLY A 60 9.59 13.37 -4.63
C GLY A 60 9.29 13.62 -6.09
N THR A 61 10.31 13.78 -6.93
CA THR A 61 10.07 13.91 -8.37
C THR A 61 9.80 12.55 -8.98
N VAL A 62 9.02 12.56 -10.06
CA VAL A 62 8.65 11.31 -10.73
C VAL A 62 9.86 10.80 -11.52
N ARG A 63 10.14 9.52 -11.32
CA ARG A 63 11.22 8.85 -12.03
C ARG A 63 10.84 8.69 -13.50
N PRO A 64 11.77 8.96 -14.43
CA PRO A 64 11.45 8.74 -15.84
C PRO A 64 11.20 7.26 -16.11
N PRO A 65 10.33 6.96 -17.08
CA PRO A 65 10.06 5.56 -17.40
C PRO A 65 11.30 4.87 -17.93
N ARG A 66 11.43 3.61 -17.62
CA ARG A 66 12.48 2.80 -18.17
C ARG A 66 12.21 2.49 -19.62
N GLU A 67 13.26 2.47 -20.36
CA GLU A 67 13.16 2.09 -21.76
C GLU A 67 13.45 0.63 -21.95
#